data_af4525050e14f45c79f0debb55360299
#
_entry.id   af4525050e14f45c79f0debb55360299
#
_cell.length_a   1.000
_cell.length_b   1.000
_cell.length_c   1.000
_cell.angle_alpha   90.00
_cell.angle_beta   90.00
_cell.angle_gamma   90.00
#
_symmetry.space_group_name_H-M   'P 1'
#
loop_
_entity.id
_entity.type
_entity.pdbx_description
1 polymer ?
#
loop_
_entity_poly.entity_id
_entity_poly.type
_entity_poly.pdbx_seq_one_letter_code
_entity_poly.pdbx_strand_id
1 'polypeptide(L)'
;YYRDNHKQKEDDNTVVLNVDSTLETLSVDPERIKSAILEHTTRAAENYEYPNSFSLDIPFVSQYPELPTGCEITSLTEVLNYLGYGIDKETLARNYLDMRDTVTQGCFVEYFWGSPWKTTGSGCFAPAIANAANSFLKSQNSSYSAYIMSYSPVEDLFTELSLGHPVIVWTSYNYNDPDVKYNDVTLDDGTVFTWPRNEHCAALSGYDIDRGVVTLADPTYGIVERSMEEFVTYYQKYYYQAVVVR
;
A
#
# COMPACT_ATOMS: atom_id res chain seq x y z
N TYR A 1 -29.13 -6.78 53.73
CA TYR A 1 -29.44 -8.22 53.75
C TYR A 1 -29.53 -8.76 52.33
N TYR A 2 -28.63 -9.75 52.03
CA TYR A 2 -28.64 -10.79 50.99
C TYR A 2 -28.55 -10.33 49.51
N ARG A 3 -27.39 -10.46 48.90
CA ARG A 3 -26.82 -11.44 47.96
C ARG A 3 -27.86 -12.17 47.09
N ASP A 4 -27.74 -12.01 45.76
CA ASP A 4 -27.40 -13.17 44.93
C ASP A 4 -26.79 -12.80 43.58
N ASN A 5 -25.81 -13.65 43.18
CA ASN A 5 -25.00 -13.60 42.01
C ASN A 5 -25.76 -14.10 40.76
N HIS A 6 -25.64 -13.41 39.61
CA HIS A 6 -25.65 -14.07 38.32
C HIS A 6 -24.48 -13.59 37.49
N LYS A 7 -23.51 -14.48 37.32
CA LYS A 7 -22.45 -14.39 36.34
C LYS A 7 -23.05 -14.57 34.96
N GLN A 8 -22.99 -13.56 34.10
CA GLN A 8 -22.97 -13.74 32.66
C GLN A 8 -21.52 -13.75 32.18
N LYS A 9 -21.18 -14.81 31.46
CA LYS A 9 -19.94 -14.92 30.71
C LYS A 9 -20.04 -13.97 29.50
N GLU A 10 -19.23 -12.94 29.47
CA GLU A 10 -18.91 -12.22 28.24
C GLU A 10 -17.70 -12.89 27.61
N ASP A 11 -17.87 -13.40 26.39
CA ASP A 11 -16.80 -13.78 25.49
C ASP A 11 -16.22 -12.47 24.91
N ASP A 12 -15.18 -11.97 25.55
CA ASP A 12 -14.48 -10.77 25.10
C ASP A 12 -13.20 -11.18 24.38
N ASN A 13 -13.26 -11.23 23.06
CA ASN A 13 -12.12 -11.45 22.18
C ASN A 13 -11.62 -10.12 21.60
N THR A 14 -11.57 -9.09 22.44
CA THR A 14 -10.97 -7.81 22.10
C THR A 14 -9.50 -7.82 22.55
N VAL A 15 -8.59 -8.02 21.60
CA VAL A 15 -7.15 -7.81 21.85
C VAL A 15 -6.90 -6.31 21.92
N VAL A 16 -6.89 -5.77 23.14
CA VAL A 16 -6.42 -4.41 23.40
C VAL A 16 -4.89 -4.44 23.41
N LEU A 17 -4.27 -3.91 22.36
CA LEU A 17 -2.84 -3.63 22.36
C LEU A 17 -2.58 -2.44 23.29
N ASN A 18 -2.18 -2.72 24.53
CA ASN A 18 -1.63 -1.73 25.43
C ASN A 18 -0.23 -1.34 24.91
N VAL A 19 -0.12 -0.19 24.26
CA VAL A 19 1.16 0.42 23.92
C VAL A 19 1.64 1.18 25.15
N ASP A 20 2.41 0.51 25.99
CA ASP A 20 3.08 1.16 27.12
C ASP A 20 4.29 1.97 26.60
N SER A 21 4.35 3.22 27.02
CA SER A 21 5.26 4.25 26.56
C SER A 21 6.67 4.09 27.13
N THR A 22 7.51 3.32 26.46
CA THR A 22 8.96 3.47 26.54
C THR A 22 9.53 3.28 25.13
N LEU A 23 9.73 4.42 24.44
CA LEU A 23 10.51 4.48 23.21
C LEU A 23 11.99 4.27 23.54
N GLU A 24 12.37 3.04 23.79
CA GLU A 24 13.76 2.62 23.57
C GLU A 24 13.93 2.41 22.07
N THR A 25 14.99 2.98 21.53
CA THR A 25 15.43 2.86 20.13
C THR A 25 15.43 1.39 19.70
N LEU A 26 14.34 0.95 19.13
CA LEU A 26 14.23 -0.39 18.54
C LEU A 26 14.97 -0.37 17.20
N SER A 27 16.23 -0.79 17.24
CA SER A 27 16.81 -1.43 16.08
C SER A 27 16.00 -2.69 15.84
N VAL A 28 15.04 -2.62 14.94
CA VAL A 28 14.15 -3.74 14.67
C VAL A 28 14.97 -4.80 13.94
N ASP A 29 15.25 -5.90 14.63
CA ASP A 29 15.94 -7.05 14.07
C ASP A 29 15.13 -7.58 12.86
N PRO A 30 15.66 -7.51 11.63
CA PRO A 30 14.97 -7.96 10.42
C PRO A 30 14.51 -9.43 10.51
N GLU A 31 15.23 -10.29 11.23
CA GLU A 31 14.87 -11.70 11.39
C GLU A 31 13.66 -11.89 12.33
N ARG A 32 13.46 -10.99 13.27
CA ARG A 32 12.29 -11.01 14.16
C ARG A 32 11.02 -10.56 13.45
N ILE A 33 11.14 -9.60 12.53
CA ILE A 33 10.04 -9.20 11.63
C ILE A 33 9.70 -10.37 10.71
N LYS A 34 10.71 -10.98 10.10
CA LYS A 34 10.54 -12.13 9.20
C LYS A 34 9.88 -13.32 9.89
N SER A 35 10.24 -13.60 11.15
CA SER A 35 9.64 -14.66 11.95
C SER A 35 8.17 -14.36 12.31
N ALA A 36 7.85 -13.13 12.68
CA ALA A 36 6.48 -12.71 12.98
C ALA A 36 5.59 -12.71 11.72
N ILE A 37 6.14 -12.30 10.57
CA ILE A 37 5.46 -12.39 9.26
C ILE A 37 5.22 -13.84 8.89
N LEU A 38 6.20 -14.73 9.07
CA LEU A 38 6.09 -16.15 8.77
C LEU A 38 5.02 -16.84 9.64
N GLU A 39 4.92 -16.50 10.93
CA GLU A 39 3.87 -17.02 11.82
C GLU A 39 2.46 -16.53 11.42
N HIS A 40 2.33 -15.30 10.97
CA HIS A 40 1.05 -14.76 10.47
C HIS A 40 0.69 -15.36 9.10
N THR A 41 1.66 -15.53 8.22
CA THR A 41 1.48 -16.11 6.89
C THR A 41 1.02 -17.56 6.96
N THR A 42 1.59 -18.35 7.88
CA THR A 42 1.21 -19.75 8.08
C THR A 42 -0.25 -19.89 8.55
N ARG A 43 -0.82 -18.88 9.17
CA ARG A 43 -2.20 -18.90 9.70
C ARG A 43 -3.26 -18.45 8.69
N ALA A 44 -2.94 -17.54 7.77
CA ALA A 44 -3.87 -17.02 6.76
C ALA A 44 -3.87 -17.87 5.48
N ALA A 45 -2.74 -18.44 5.10
CA ALA A 45 -2.57 -19.20 3.86
C ALA A 45 -3.02 -20.67 3.94
N GLU A 46 -3.34 -21.19 5.13
CA GLU A 46 -3.64 -22.63 5.29
C GLU A 46 -4.91 -23.13 4.58
N ASN A 47 -5.74 -22.25 3.98
CA ASN A 47 -7.05 -22.68 3.43
C ASN A 47 -7.47 -22.04 2.10
N TYR A 48 -6.65 -21.24 1.42
CA TYR A 48 -7.01 -20.67 0.12
C TYR A 48 -5.93 -20.97 -0.93
N GLU A 49 -6.27 -21.83 -1.91
CA GLU A 49 -5.45 -22.09 -3.09
C GLU A 49 -5.84 -21.08 -4.19
N TYR A 50 -5.01 -20.08 -4.42
CA TYR A 50 -5.16 -19.20 -5.58
C TYR A 50 -4.62 -19.89 -6.86
N PRO A 51 -5.16 -19.60 -8.04
CA PRO A 51 -4.73 -20.22 -9.30
C PRO A 51 -3.29 -19.84 -9.65
N ASN A 52 -2.61 -20.69 -10.45
CA ASN A 52 -1.23 -20.41 -10.91
C ASN A 52 -1.09 -19.13 -11.72
N SER A 53 -2.18 -18.64 -12.31
CA SER A 53 -2.20 -17.35 -12.99
C SER A 53 -3.57 -16.68 -12.84
N PHE A 54 -3.56 -15.35 -12.73
CA PHE A 54 -4.78 -14.55 -12.67
C PHE A 54 -4.51 -13.14 -13.17
N SER A 55 -5.52 -12.49 -13.74
CA SER A 55 -5.42 -11.09 -14.17
C SER A 55 -6.75 -10.36 -14.04
N LEU A 56 -6.66 -9.08 -13.68
CA LEU A 56 -7.73 -8.10 -13.70
C LEU A 56 -7.50 -7.14 -14.89
N ASP A 57 -8.57 -6.77 -15.58
CA ASP A 57 -8.51 -5.80 -16.68
C ASP A 57 -8.50 -4.37 -16.14
N ILE A 58 -7.43 -4.02 -15.40
CA ILE A 58 -7.26 -2.69 -14.84
C ILE A 58 -6.87 -1.72 -15.96
N PRO A 59 -7.64 -0.64 -16.20
CA PRO A 59 -7.36 0.30 -17.27
C PRO A 59 -6.10 1.11 -16.96
N PHE A 60 -5.25 1.28 -17.97
CA PHE A 60 -4.09 2.16 -17.88
C PHE A 60 -4.50 3.64 -17.85
N VAL A 61 -3.91 4.40 -16.93
CA VAL A 61 -4.00 5.87 -16.88
C VAL A 61 -2.59 6.44 -16.80
N SER A 62 -2.15 7.23 -17.80
CA SER A 62 -0.85 7.90 -17.70
C SER A 62 -0.85 8.97 -16.63
N GLN A 63 0.19 9.03 -15.79
CA GLN A 63 0.37 10.16 -14.88
C GLN A 63 0.77 11.44 -15.62
N TYR A 64 1.38 11.33 -16.80
CA TYR A 64 1.86 12.46 -17.60
C TYR A 64 0.77 13.03 -18.50
N PRO A 65 0.88 14.34 -18.84
CA PRO A 65 1.86 15.31 -18.32
C PRO A 65 1.47 15.95 -16.98
N GLU A 66 0.23 15.75 -16.49
CA GLU A 66 -0.37 16.57 -15.45
C GLU A 66 0.22 16.30 -14.06
N LEU A 67 0.53 15.02 -13.75
CA LEU A 67 1.00 14.61 -12.41
C LEU A 67 2.39 13.95 -12.50
N PRO A 68 3.47 14.69 -12.80
CA PRO A 68 4.79 14.10 -13.07
C PRO A 68 5.39 13.32 -11.88
N THR A 69 4.91 13.53 -10.66
CA THR A 69 5.31 12.76 -9.47
C THR A 69 4.10 12.13 -8.75
N GLY A 70 3.02 11.88 -9.47
CA GLY A 70 1.76 11.39 -8.90
C GLY A 70 1.44 9.94 -9.25
N CYS A 71 2.43 9.05 -9.24
CA CYS A 71 2.21 7.65 -9.55
C CYS A 71 1.22 6.98 -8.60
N GLU A 72 1.24 7.31 -7.30
CA GLU A 72 0.40 6.69 -6.29
C GLU A 72 -1.09 7.03 -6.49
N ILE A 73 -1.38 8.32 -6.69
CA ILE A 73 -2.76 8.75 -6.90
C ILE A 73 -3.29 8.35 -8.29
N THR A 74 -2.38 8.21 -9.27
CA THR A 74 -2.74 7.70 -10.59
C THR A 74 -3.04 6.20 -10.54
N SER A 75 -2.25 5.41 -9.81
CA SER A 75 -2.53 3.99 -9.57
C SER A 75 -3.87 3.80 -8.83
N LEU A 76 -4.18 4.67 -7.86
CA LEU A 76 -5.50 4.67 -7.24
C LEU A 76 -6.60 4.99 -8.26
N THR A 77 -6.36 5.91 -9.19
CA THR A 77 -7.31 6.24 -10.27
C THR A 77 -7.57 5.03 -11.15
N GLU A 78 -6.55 4.27 -11.53
CA GLU A 78 -6.66 3.03 -12.29
C GLU A 78 -7.52 2.00 -11.58
N VAL A 79 -7.27 1.78 -10.29
CA VAL A 79 -8.03 0.87 -9.42
C VAL A 79 -9.50 1.30 -9.32
N LEU A 80 -9.77 2.58 -9.06
CA LEU A 80 -11.14 3.10 -8.95
C LEU A 80 -11.88 3.02 -10.29
N ASN A 81 -11.19 3.22 -11.42
CA ASN A 81 -11.78 3.09 -12.75
C ASN A 81 -12.06 1.62 -13.09
N TYR A 82 -11.23 0.68 -12.68
CA TYR A 82 -11.54 -0.75 -12.75
C TYR A 82 -12.82 -1.09 -11.99
N LEU A 83 -13.05 -0.47 -10.84
CA LEU A 83 -14.26 -0.63 -10.04
C LEU A 83 -15.47 0.16 -10.59
N GLY A 84 -15.32 0.86 -11.72
CA GLY A 84 -16.39 1.51 -12.47
C GLY A 84 -16.72 2.94 -12.09
N TYR A 85 -15.87 3.63 -11.31
CA TYR A 85 -16.15 5.00 -10.85
C TYR A 85 -15.91 6.09 -11.91
N GLY A 86 -15.06 5.85 -12.92
CA GLY A 86 -14.83 6.81 -14.00
C GLY A 86 -14.25 8.16 -13.54
N ILE A 87 -13.43 8.16 -12.51
CA ILE A 87 -12.79 9.37 -11.96
C ILE A 87 -11.51 9.70 -12.73
N ASP A 88 -11.21 10.99 -12.95
CA ASP A 88 -9.91 11.41 -13.46
C ASP A 88 -8.90 11.67 -12.33
N LYS A 89 -7.62 11.47 -12.65
CA LYS A 89 -6.51 11.54 -11.70
C LYS A 89 -6.34 12.91 -11.03
N GLU A 90 -6.56 14.01 -11.77
CA GLU A 90 -6.40 15.35 -11.22
C GLU A 90 -7.54 15.70 -10.26
N THR A 91 -8.78 15.30 -10.59
CA THR A 91 -9.93 15.48 -9.72
C THR A 91 -9.74 14.67 -8.42
N LEU A 92 -9.27 13.42 -8.54
CA LEU A 92 -9.00 12.57 -7.38
C LEU A 92 -7.90 13.19 -6.50
N ALA A 93 -6.77 13.59 -7.10
CA ALA A 93 -5.67 14.23 -6.38
C ALA A 93 -6.09 15.52 -5.68
N ARG A 94 -6.82 16.38 -6.39
CA ARG A 94 -7.21 17.71 -5.90
C ARG A 94 -8.19 17.65 -4.73
N ASN A 95 -9.12 16.70 -4.76
CA ASN A 95 -10.24 16.67 -3.82
C ASN A 95 -10.05 15.71 -2.65
N TYR A 96 -9.16 14.70 -2.77
CA TYR A 96 -9.08 13.62 -1.80
C TYR A 96 -7.67 13.32 -1.28
N LEU A 97 -6.59 13.75 -1.97
CA LEU A 97 -5.23 13.56 -1.49
C LEU A 97 -4.84 14.68 -0.53
N ASP A 98 -4.52 14.36 0.73
CA ASP A 98 -3.89 15.32 1.64
C ASP A 98 -2.44 15.56 1.17
N MET A 99 -2.06 16.83 1.02
CA MET A 99 -0.75 17.25 0.52
C MET A 99 -0.14 18.27 1.45
N ARG A 100 1.16 18.15 1.74
CA ARG A 100 1.88 19.09 2.60
C ARG A 100 3.25 19.41 2.04
N ASP A 101 3.59 20.69 2.07
CA ASP A 101 4.90 21.18 1.58
C ASP A 101 6.04 20.88 2.58
N THR A 102 5.70 20.61 3.84
CA THR A 102 6.68 20.33 4.90
C THR A 102 6.39 19.00 5.57
N VAL A 103 7.45 18.31 5.96
CA VAL A 103 7.42 17.00 6.64
C VAL A 103 7.06 17.07 8.14
N THR A 104 6.67 18.23 8.62
CA THR A 104 6.81 18.61 10.02
C THR A 104 5.53 18.55 10.83
N GLN A 105 4.38 18.24 10.21
CA GLN A 105 3.10 18.30 10.94
C GLN A 105 2.29 17.02 10.79
N GLY A 106 2.03 16.36 11.91
CA GLY A 106 1.21 15.15 11.98
C GLY A 106 1.97 13.87 11.61
N CYS A 107 1.22 12.82 11.32
CA CYS A 107 1.80 11.55 10.92
C CYS A 107 2.28 11.63 9.47
N PHE A 108 3.58 11.62 9.25
CA PHE A 108 4.23 11.84 7.95
C PHE A 108 3.85 10.82 6.87
N VAL A 109 3.29 9.69 7.23
CA VAL A 109 2.86 8.64 6.30
C VAL A 109 1.43 8.87 5.76
N GLU A 110 0.68 9.81 6.33
CA GLU A 110 -0.74 10.02 6.00
C GLU A 110 -1.00 11.06 4.92
N TYR A 111 0.04 11.69 4.38
CA TYR A 111 -0.10 12.71 3.35
C TYR A 111 1.00 12.61 2.28
N PHE A 112 0.73 13.23 1.13
CA PHE A 112 1.70 13.38 0.04
C PHE A 112 2.66 14.54 0.35
N TRP A 113 3.96 14.29 0.17
CA TRP A 113 5.00 15.28 0.42
C TRP A 113 5.27 16.12 -0.81
N GLY A 114 4.93 17.39 -0.73
CA GLY A 114 4.98 18.31 -1.83
C GLY A 114 3.70 18.28 -2.67
N SER A 115 3.83 18.22 -3.97
CA SER A 115 2.69 18.29 -4.90
C SER A 115 2.90 17.39 -6.10
N PRO A 116 1.94 16.52 -6.44
CA PRO A 116 2.06 15.62 -7.59
C PRO A 116 2.09 16.35 -8.95
N TRP A 117 1.65 17.62 -9.01
CA TRP A 117 1.75 18.49 -10.20
C TRP A 117 3.15 19.04 -10.45
N LYS A 118 4.08 18.89 -9.50
CA LYS A 118 5.45 19.40 -9.60
C LYS A 118 6.43 18.25 -9.82
N THR A 119 7.46 18.49 -10.63
CA THR A 119 8.57 17.53 -10.81
C THR A 119 9.46 17.38 -9.55
N THR A 120 9.21 18.21 -8.53
CA THR A 120 9.88 18.22 -7.23
C THR A 120 9.02 17.63 -6.11
N GLY A 121 7.86 17.04 -6.44
CA GLY A 121 7.07 16.27 -5.46
C GLY A 121 7.85 15.05 -5.01
N SER A 122 7.65 14.65 -3.75
CA SER A 122 8.41 13.53 -3.17
C SER A 122 7.65 12.21 -3.26
N GLY A 123 6.32 12.22 -3.08
CA GLY A 123 5.51 11.00 -3.03
C GLY A 123 4.78 10.80 -1.70
N CYS A 124 4.21 9.62 -1.49
CA CYS A 124 3.55 9.27 -0.25
C CYS A 124 3.58 7.77 0.05
N PHE A 125 3.21 7.41 1.26
CA PHE A 125 3.09 6.04 1.73
C PHE A 125 1.66 5.49 1.61
N ALA A 126 1.50 4.19 1.77
CA ALA A 126 0.22 3.48 1.69
C ALA A 126 -0.92 4.11 2.52
N PRO A 127 -0.72 4.63 3.74
CA PRO A 127 -1.79 5.29 4.49
C PRO A 127 -2.38 6.50 3.80
N ALA A 128 -1.58 7.34 3.11
CA ALA A 128 -2.09 8.51 2.39
C ALA A 128 -3.06 8.09 1.27
N ILE A 129 -2.72 7.05 0.52
CA ILE A 129 -3.55 6.52 -0.57
C ILE A 129 -4.79 5.80 -0.05
N ALA A 130 -4.67 5.02 1.02
CA ALA A 130 -5.84 4.40 1.65
C ALA A 130 -6.83 5.46 2.18
N ASN A 131 -6.33 6.55 2.77
CA ASN A 131 -7.15 7.66 3.23
C ASN A 131 -7.85 8.39 2.07
N ALA A 132 -7.13 8.65 0.97
CA ALA A 132 -7.69 9.26 -0.24
C ALA A 132 -8.78 8.36 -0.85
N ALA A 133 -8.51 7.07 -0.98
CA ALA A 133 -9.46 6.07 -1.48
C ALA A 133 -10.73 6.03 -0.61
N ASN A 134 -10.58 5.89 0.70
CA ASN A 134 -11.73 5.80 1.62
C ASN A 134 -12.54 7.09 1.66
N SER A 135 -11.91 8.26 1.55
CA SER A 135 -12.59 9.54 1.46
C SER A 135 -13.43 9.65 0.17
N PHE A 136 -12.86 9.23 -0.96
CA PHE A 136 -13.58 9.16 -2.24
C PHE A 136 -14.73 8.16 -2.17
N LEU A 137 -14.47 6.90 -1.80
CA LEU A 137 -15.45 5.83 -1.74
C LEU A 137 -16.65 6.20 -0.84
N LYS A 138 -16.37 6.80 0.31
CA LYS A 138 -17.41 7.34 1.20
C LYS A 138 -18.26 8.41 0.51
N SER A 139 -17.67 9.32 -0.27
CA SER A 139 -18.39 10.35 -1.00
C SER A 139 -19.32 9.78 -2.07
N GLN A 140 -19.01 8.60 -2.58
CA GLN A 140 -19.81 7.86 -3.56
C GLN A 140 -20.86 6.92 -2.91
N ASN A 141 -20.97 6.87 -1.58
CA ASN A 141 -21.76 5.88 -0.84
C ASN A 141 -21.43 4.44 -1.27
N SER A 142 -20.16 4.17 -1.53
CA SER A 142 -19.67 2.87 -1.98
C SER A 142 -19.76 1.82 -0.88
N SER A 143 -19.93 0.55 -1.27
CA SER A 143 -19.73 -0.61 -0.40
C SER A 143 -18.26 -1.02 -0.32
N TYR A 144 -17.41 -0.54 -1.23
CA TYR A 144 -15.97 -0.78 -1.19
C TYR A 144 -15.28 0.05 -0.12
N SER A 145 -14.17 -0.48 0.38
CA SER A 145 -13.25 0.21 1.28
C SER A 145 -11.81 -0.13 0.91
N ALA A 146 -10.90 0.78 1.18
CA ALA A 146 -9.46 0.56 1.00
C ALA A 146 -8.83 0.12 2.32
N TYR A 147 -8.00 -0.92 2.25
CA TYR A 147 -7.28 -1.49 3.39
C TYR A 147 -5.78 -1.50 3.13
N ILE A 148 -5.01 -1.14 4.15
CA ILE A 148 -3.56 -1.21 4.10
C ILE A 148 -3.15 -2.66 4.27
N MET A 149 -2.37 -3.18 3.31
CA MET A 149 -1.78 -4.51 3.33
C MET A 149 -0.25 -4.45 3.43
N SER A 150 0.29 -3.35 3.93
CA SER A 150 1.74 -3.22 4.09
C SER A 150 2.29 -4.33 4.99
N TYR A 151 3.47 -4.85 4.62
CA TYR A 151 4.14 -6.00 5.23
C TYR A 151 3.48 -7.37 4.98
N SER A 152 2.45 -7.44 4.13
CA SER A 152 1.94 -8.73 3.66
C SER A 152 2.93 -9.38 2.69
N PRO A 153 3.04 -10.72 2.71
CA PRO A 153 3.77 -11.45 1.68
C PRO A 153 3.06 -11.31 0.32
N VAL A 154 3.80 -11.54 -0.75
CA VAL A 154 3.27 -11.37 -2.11
C VAL A 154 2.11 -12.34 -2.40
N GLU A 155 2.10 -13.49 -1.76
CA GLU A 155 1.05 -14.51 -1.87
C GLU A 155 -0.31 -13.98 -1.38
N ASP A 156 -0.33 -13.13 -0.37
CA ASP A 156 -1.56 -12.47 0.09
C ASP A 156 -2.09 -11.49 -0.96
N LEU A 157 -1.18 -10.78 -1.68
CA LEU A 157 -1.56 -9.90 -2.77
C LEU A 157 -2.15 -10.71 -3.95
N PHE A 158 -1.58 -11.86 -4.26
CA PHE A 158 -2.12 -12.77 -5.29
C PHE A 158 -3.48 -13.35 -4.89
N THR A 159 -3.66 -13.65 -3.60
CA THR A 159 -4.95 -14.05 -3.05
C THR A 159 -6.00 -12.97 -3.28
N GLU A 160 -5.73 -11.71 -2.93
CA GLU A 160 -6.67 -10.60 -3.15
C GLU A 160 -6.99 -10.42 -4.63
N LEU A 161 -5.98 -10.46 -5.50
CA LEU A 161 -6.21 -10.38 -6.96
C LEU A 161 -7.12 -11.49 -7.45
N SER A 162 -6.90 -12.74 -7.03
CA SER A 162 -7.69 -13.89 -7.46
C SER A 162 -9.13 -13.86 -6.97
N LEU A 163 -9.41 -13.07 -5.93
CA LEU A 163 -10.75 -12.75 -5.45
C LEU A 163 -11.40 -11.58 -6.21
N GLY A 164 -10.69 -10.97 -7.17
CA GLY A 164 -11.19 -9.84 -7.96
C GLY A 164 -10.89 -8.48 -7.32
N HIS A 165 -10.07 -8.43 -6.27
CA HIS A 165 -9.72 -7.22 -5.55
C HIS A 165 -8.43 -6.61 -6.09
N PRO A 166 -8.46 -5.41 -6.68
CA PRO A 166 -7.26 -4.75 -7.19
C PRO A 166 -6.36 -4.26 -6.05
N VAL A 167 -5.04 -4.37 -6.26
CA VAL A 167 -4.02 -4.02 -5.26
C VAL A 167 -3.09 -2.95 -5.82
N ILE A 168 -2.86 -1.89 -5.06
CA ILE A 168 -1.84 -0.87 -5.35
C ILE A 168 -0.58 -1.26 -4.59
N VAL A 169 0.59 -1.20 -5.25
CA VAL A 169 1.87 -1.61 -4.68
C VAL A 169 2.94 -0.56 -4.89
N TRP A 170 3.87 -0.46 -3.92
CA TRP A 170 5.08 0.35 -4.05
C TRP A 170 6.23 -0.53 -4.54
N THR A 171 6.94 -0.02 -5.51
CA THR A 171 8.00 -0.71 -6.23
C THR A 171 9.06 0.29 -6.70
N SER A 172 9.94 -0.09 -7.62
CA SER A 172 10.95 0.81 -8.19
C SER A 172 10.50 1.43 -9.51
N TYR A 173 10.76 2.73 -9.67
CA TYR A 173 10.66 3.40 -10.97
C TYR A 173 11.63 2.78 -12.01
N ASN A 174 12.78 2.30 -11.53
CA ASN A 174 13.81 1.73 -12.39
C ASN A 174 14.18 0.31 -11.96
N TYR A 175 13.58 -0.67 -12.59
CA TYR A 175 13.87 -2.09 -12.35
C TYR A 175 15.29 -2.54 -12.77
N ASN A 176 16.08 -1.66 -13.40
CA ASN A 176 17.47 -1.96 -13.75
C ASN A 176 18.48 -1.54 -12.68
N ASP A 177 18.06 -0.90 -11.60
CA ASP A 177 18.94 -0.51 -10.49
C ASP A 177 18.70 -1.41 -9.28
N PRO A 178 19.53 -2.44 -9.07
CA PRO A 178 19.39 -3.35 -7.93
C PRO A 178 19.70 -2.66 -6.59
N ASP A 179 20.41 -1.53 -6.63
CA ASP A 179 20.86 -0.80 -5.46
C ASP A 179 19.90 0.36 -5.13
N VAL A 180 18.81 0.07 -4.45
CA VAL A 180 17.93 1.13 -3.92
C VAL A 180 18.72 2.01 -2.96
N LYS A 181 18.85 3.27 -3.33
CA LYS A 181 19.47 4.29 -2.48
C LYS A 181 18.42 4.89 -1.56
N TYR A 182 18.85 5.28 -0.39
CA TYR A 182 17.98 5.85 0.62
C TYR A 182 18.45 7.25 1.01
N ASN A 183 17.51 8.10 1.40
CA ASN A 183 17.78 9.42 1.98
C ASN A 183 17.23 9.43 3.40
N ASP A 184 18.06 9.84 4.35
CA ASP A 184 17.59 10.11 5.70
C ASP A 184 16.84 11.43 5.73
N VAL A 185 15.65 11.39 6.31
CA VAL A 185 14.79 12.54 6.53
C VAL A 185 14.59 12.70 8.03
N THR A 186 14.95 13.88 8.55
CA THR A 186 14.73 14.19 9.97
C THR A 186 13.43 14.97 10.10
N LEU A 187 12.53 14.45 10.93
CA LEU A 187 11.27 15.08 11.29
C LEU A 187 11.49 16.16 12.36
N ASP A 188 10.51 17.05 12.58
CA ASP A 188 10.61 18.13 13.59
C ASP A 188 10.75 17.64 15.02
N ASP A 189 10.29 16.43 15.32
CA ASP A 189 10.46 15.79 16.61
C ASP A 189 11.85 15.14 16.80
N GLY A 190 12.71 15.24 15.77
CA GLY A 190 14.04 14.63 15.73
C GLY A 190 14.07 13.18 15.28
N THR A 191 12.93 12.58 14.99
CA THR A 191 12.87 11.23 14.42
C THR A 191 13.53 11.23 13.05
N VAL A 192 14.41 10.25 12.80
CA VAL A 192 15.02 10.03 11.49
C VAL A 192 14.36 8.81 10.86
N PHE A 193 13.84 8.98 9.67
CA PHE A 193 13.40 7.86 8.86
C PHE A 193 14.07 7.89 7.49
N THR A 194 14.14 6.73 6.86
CA THR A 194 14.87 6.54 5.61
C THR A 194 13.88 6.43 4.45
N TRP A 195 13.95 7.39 3.50
CA TRP A 195 13.11 7.39 2.30
C TRP A 195 13.83 6.67 1.16
N PRO A 196 13.24 5.62 0.56
CA PRO A 196 13.85 4.96 -0.60
C PRO A 196 13.72 5.84 -1.84
N ARG A 197 14.85 6.04 -2.53
CA ARG A 197 14.89 6.81 -3.79
C ARG A 197 14.32 5.97 -4.94
N ASN A 198 13.84 6.65 -5.98
CA ASN A 198 13.21 6.02 -7.14
C ASN A 198 11.98 5.18 -6.77
N GLU A 199 11.32 5.56 -5.67
CA GLU A 199 10.03 5.02 -5.32
C GLU A 199 9.05 5.21 -6.48
N HIS A 200 8.28 4.19 -6.75
CA HIS A 200 7.23 4.19 -7.75
C HIS A 200 6.03 3.39 -7.27
N CYS A 201 4.87 3.73 -7.79
CA CYS A 201 3.63 3.08 -7.44
C CYS A 201 2.93 2.60 -8.71
N ALA A 202 2.35 1.41 -8.67
CA ALA A 202 1.58 0.83 -9.76
C ALA A 202 0.42 0.00 -9.22
N ALA A 203 -0.61 -0.23 -10.05
CA ALA A 203 -1.63 -1.20 -9.73
C ALA A 203 -1.18 -2.60 -10.19
N LEU A 204 -1.07 -3.54 -9.24
CA LEU A 204 -0.84 -4.95 -9.53
C LEU A 204 -2.11 -5.52 -10.17
N SER A 205 -2.04 -5.85 -11.46
CA SER A 205 -3.16 -6.29 -12.26
C SER A 205 -3.15 -7.77 -12.58
N GLY A 206 -2.03 -8.47 -12.35
CA GLY A 206 -1.97 -9.90 -12.61
C GLY A 206 -0.67 -10.56 -12.17
N TYR A 207 -0.66 -11.88 -12.22
CA TYR A 207 0.51 -12.72 -11.99
C TYR A 207 0.40 -14.02 -12.80
N ASP A 208 1.54 -14.62 -13.09
CA ASP A 208 1.69 -15.95 -13.68
C ASP A 208 2.91 -16.64 -13.05
N ILE A 209 2.62 -17.61 -12.17
CA ILE A 209 3.66 -18.32 -11.39
C ILE A 209 4.50 -19.19 -12.30
N ASP A 210 3.88 -19.85 -13.29
CA ASP A 210 4.57 -20.76 -14.19
C ASP A 210 5.55 -20.00 -15.10
N ARG A 211 5.21 -18.76 -15.48
CA ARG A 211 6.09 -17.86 -16.25
C ARG A 211 7.04 -17.04 -15.37
N GLY A 212 6.79 -16.99 -14.06
CA GLY A 212 7.56 -16.17 -13.13
C GLY A 212 7.40 -14.67 -13.36
N VAL A 213 6.21 -14.19 -13.70
CA VAL A 213 5.93 -12.77 -14.00
C VAL A 213 4.77 -12.23 -13.19
N VAL A 214 4.79 -10.92 -12.97
CA VAL A 214 3.64 -10.11 -12.54
C VAL A 214 3.28 -9.11 -13.63
N THR A 215 2.02 -8.71 -13.69
CA THR A 215 1.53 -7.66 -14.58
C THR A 215 1.14 -6.45 -13.77
N LEU A 216 1.63 -5.27 -14.19
CA LEU A 216 1.34 -3.99 -13.55
C LEU A 216 0.61 -3.09 -14.56
N ALA A 217 -0.45 -2.42 -14.12
CA ALA A 217 -0.88 -1.18 -14.74
C ALA A 217 0.00 -0.08 -14.10
N ASP A 218 0.94 0.41 -14.89
CA ASP A 218 2.00 1.31 -14.44
C ASP A 218 1.74 2.71 -15.02
N PRO A 219 1.52 3.73 -14.19
CA PRO A 219 1.18 5.09 -14.63
C PRO A 219 2.22 5.73 -15.55
N THR A 220 3.45 5.19 -15.58
CA THR A 220 4.53 5.69 -16.44
C THR A 220 4.70 4.86 -17.71
N TYR A 221 4.60 3.53 -17.60
CA TYR A 221 5.04 2.61 -18.65
C TYR A 221 3.89 1.88 -19.35
N GLY A 222 2.65 2.00 -18.87
CA GLY A 222 1.51 1.27 -19.42
C GLY A 222 1.30 -0.09 -18.75
N ILE A 223 0.60 -0.99 -19.42
CA ILE A 223 0.47 -2.37 -18.95
C ILE A 223 1.76 -3.10 -19.24
N VAL A 224 2.48 -3.48 -18.21
CA VAL A 224 3.82 -4.08 -18.32
C VAL A 224 3.94 -5.36 -17.51
N GLU A 225 4.67 -6.33 -18.06
CA GLU A 225 5.12 -7.50 -17.31
C GLU A 225 6.49 -7.22 -16.67
N ARG A 226 6.67 -7.71 -15.46
CA ARG A 226 7.93 -7.68 -14.71
C ARG A 226 8.27 -9.08 -14.20
N SER A 227 9.56 -9.37 -14.06
CA SER A 227 9.99 -10.58 -13.35
C SER A 227 9.40 -10.59 -11.95
N MET A 228 8.79 -11.69 -11.55
CA MET A 228 8.23 -11.87 -10.20
C MET A 228 9.32 -11.75 -9.13
N GLU A 229 10.49 -12.30 -9.38
CA GLU A 229 11.65 -12.23 -8.48
C GLU A 229 12.10 -10.77 -8.26
N GLU A 230 12.22 -9.99 -9.34
CA GLU A 230 12.56 -8.57 -9.25
C GLU A 230 11.46 -7.78 -8.55
N PHE A 231 10.21 -8.03 -8.89
CA PHE A 231 9.07 -7.40 -8.25
C PHE A 231 9.06 -7.63 -6.73
N VAL A 232 9.20 -8.87 -6.29
CA VAL A 232 9.28 -9.21 -4.86
C VAL A 232 10.45 -8.51 -4.19
N THR A 233 11.62 -8.48 -4.86
CA THR A 233 12.81 -7.80 -4.33
C THR A 233 12.57 -6.31 -4.13
N TYR A 234 11.96 -5.61 -5.09
CA TYR A 234 11.66 -4.18 -4.95
C TYR A 234 10.52 -3.93 -3.96
N TYR A 235 9.46 -4.72 -4.00
CA TYR A 235 8.37 -4.64 -3.02
C TYR A 235 8.90 -4.70 -1.57
N GLN A 236 9.87 -5.58 -1.30
CA GLN A 236 10.57 -5.63 -0.01
C GLN A 236 11.36 -4.35 0.28
N LYS A 237 12.15 -3.88 -0.68
CA LYS A 237 12.99 -2.68 -0.52
C LYS A 237 12.19 -1.39 -0.33
N TYR A 238 10.95 -1.35 -0.81
CA TYR A 238 10.01 -0.25 -0.63
C TYR A 238 9.00 -0.52 0.52
N TYR A 239 9.46 -1.26 1.54
CA TYR A 239 8.76 -1.50 2.81
C TYR A 239 7.48 -2.33 2.68
N TYR A 240 7.39 -3.21 1.69
CA TYR A 240 6.22 -4.08 1.47
C TYR A 240 4.90 -3.29 1.45
N GLN A 241 4.89 -2.09 0.89
CA GLN A 241 3.72 -1.25 0.91
C GLN A 241 2.67 -1.70 -0.10
N ALA A 242 1.45 -1.88 0.38
CA ALA A 242 0.32 -2.23 -0.46
C ALA A 242 -1.00 -1.67 0.09
N VAL A 243 -1.95 -1.41 -0.83
CA VAL A 243 -3.33 -1.04 -0.54
C VAL A 243 -4.25 -1.88 -1.41
N VAL A 244 -5.20 -2.61 -0.80
CA VAL A 244 -6.27 -3.31 -1.51
C VAL A 244 -7.57 -2.53 -1.42
N VAL A 245 -8.39 -2.57 -2.48
CA VAL A 245 -9.76 -2.02 -2.49
C VAL A 245 -10.75 -3.16 -2.68
N ARG A 246 -11.58 -3.41 -1.66
CA ARG A 246 -12.54 -4.52 -1.62
C ARG A 246 -13.80 -4.20 -0.84
#